data_2b8b5e238bcc87930d8be314a97f50a9
#
_entry.id   2b8b5e238bcc87930d8be314a97f50a9
#
_cell.length_a   1.000
_cell.length_b   1.000
_cell.length_c   1.000
_cell.angle_alpha   90.00
_cell.angle_beta   90.00
_cell.angle_gamma   90.00
#
_symmetry.space_group_name_H-M   'P 1'
#
loop_
_entity.id
_entity.type
_entity.pdbx_description
1 polymer ?
#
loop_
_entity_poly.entity_id
_entity_poly.type
_entity_poly.pdbx_seq_one_letter_code
_entity_poly.pdbx_strand_id
1 'polypeptide(L)'
;MGDFVTTRQTSYPTAVAQVYEAIKRRILDGSYRPHEYVRETGVAKELEVSRTPVREALRELVTEGWLEAIPHHGARVTAWTEQDAQEVFEIRLLLEPLAIHRAARHIQPAQLKQLQQ
;
A
#
# COMPACT_ATOMS: atom_id res chain seq x y z
N MET A 1 -1.01 -25.14 -20.95
CA MET A 1 0.23 -24.57 -21.44
C MET A 1 0.49 -23.17 -20.92
N GLY A 2 -0.32 -22.23 -21.30
CA GLY A 2 -0.12 -20.87 -20.88
C GLY A 2 -0.26 -20.67 -19.39
N ASP A 3 -1.07 -21.46 -18.78
CA ASP A 3 -1.36 -21.35 -17.37
C ASP A 3 -0.15 -21.57 -16.48
N PHE A 4 0.71 -22.48 -16.83
CA PHE A 4 1.88 -22.72 -15.99
C PHE A 4 2.88 -21.58 -16.10
N VAL A 5 2.83 -20.81 -17.17
CA VAL A 5 3.65 -19.60 -17.27
C VAL A 5 3.24 -18.61 -16.20
N THR A 6 1.95 -18.46 -16.00
CA THR A 6 1.42 -17.60 -14.96
C THR A 6 1.93 -18.02 -13.58
N THR A 7 1.95 -19.32 -13.33
CA THR A 7 2.42 -19.83 -12.06
C THR A 7 3.86 -19.43 -11.78
N ARG A 8 4.71 -19.54 -12.80
CA ARG A 8 6.11 -19.18 -12.62
C ARG A 8 6.28 -17.69 -12.35
N GLN A 9 5.47 -16.87 -13.00
CA GLN A 9 5.55 -15.43 -12.81
C GLN A 9 5.21 -15.03 -11.40
N THR A 10 4.28 -15.72 -10.78
CA THR A 10 3.91 -15.40 -9.38
C THR A 10 4.98 -15.84 -8.40
N SER A 11 5.85 -16.76 -8.77
CA SER A 11 6.90 -17.25 -7.91
C SER A 11 8.08 -16.27 -7.78
N TYR A 12 8.25 -15.38 -8.76
CA TYR A 12 9.40 -14.48 -8.81
C TYR A 12 8.92 -13.05 -8.99
N PRO A 13 8.72 -12.32 -7.88
CA PRO A 13 8.28 -10.93 -7.99
C PRO A 13 9.30 -10.09 -8.74
N THR A 14 8.81 -9.12 -9.51
CA THR A 14 9.65 -8.20 -10.24
C THR A 14 10.41 -7.30 -9.27
N ALA A 15 11.47 -6.65 -9.76
CA ALA A 15 12.19 -5.68 -8.95
C ALA A 15 11.28 -4.54 -8.51
N VAL A 16 10.38 -4.10 -9.39
CA VAL A 16 9.40 -3.06 -9.04
C VAL A 16 8.53 -3.52 -7.87
N ALA A 17 8.01 -4.74 -7.95
CA ALA A 17 7.15 -5.28 -6.90
C ALA A 17 7.90 -5.42 -5.58
N GLN A 18 9.16 -5.85 -5.61
CA GLN A 18 9.98 -5.97 -4.42
C GLN A 18 10.18 -4.61 -3.74
N VAL A 19 10.50 -3.60 -4.53
CA VAL A 19 10.70 -2.25 -4.02
C VAL A 19 9.39 -1.70 -3.45
N TYR A 20 8.31 -1.85 -4.19
CA TYR A 20 6.99 -1.39 -3.78
C TYR A 20 6.61 -1.98 -2.42
N GLU A 21 6.71 -3.30 -2.29
CA GLU A 21 6.35 -3.97 -1.04
C GLU A 21 7.26 -3.57 0.12
N ALA A 22 8.57 -3.40 -0.15
CA ALA A 22 9.52 -3.02 0.89
C ALA A 22 9.19 -1.62 1.44
N ILE A 23 8.92 -0.67 0.56
CA ILE A 23 8.60 0.70 0.98
C ILE A 23 7.27 0.74 1.70
N LYS A 24 6.27 0.09 1.15
CA LYS A 24 4.93 0.06 1.74
C LYS A 24 4.98 -0.53 3.16
N ARG A 25 5.73 -1.61 3.33
CA ARG A 25 5.89 -2.24 4.65
C ARG A 25 6.50 -1.28 5.66
N ARG A 26 7.52 -0.52 5.25
CA ARG A 26 8.18 0.44 6.13
C ARG A 26 7.28 1.61 6.49
N ILE A 27 6.39 1.99 5.60
CA ILE A 27 5.39 3.01 5.92
C ILE A 27 4.41 2.46 6.95
N LEU A 28 3.95 1.24 6.75
CA LEU A 28 2.94 0.63 7.63
C LEU A 28 3.48 0.30 9.01
N ASP A 29 4.75 -0.11 9.10
CA ASP A 29 5.34 -0.47 10.40
C ASP A 29 5.97 0.72 11.14
N GLY A 30 5.92 1.90 10.53
CA GLY A 30 6.45 3.10 11.16
C GLY A 30 7.95 3.33 10.98
N SER A 31 8.64 2.44 10.26
CA SER A 31 10.06 2.63 9.95
C SER A 31 10.29 3.92 9.17
N TYR A 32 9.41 4.20 8.23
CA TYR A 32 9.35 5.50 7.58
C TYR A 32 8.28 6.33 8.30
N ARG A 33 8.68 7.48 8.78
CA ARG A 33 7.79 8.38 9.52
C ARG A 33 7.04 9.30 8.57
N PRO A 34 5.92 9.86 8.99
CA PRO A 34 5.23 10.89 8.20
C PRO A 34 6.20 12.03 7.85
N HIS A 35 6.11 12.52 6.61
CA HIS A 35 6.97 13.56 6.05
C HIS A 35 8.43 13.14 5.79
N GLU A 36 8.78 11.91 6.08
CA GLU A 36 10.14 11.44 5.81
C GLU A 36 10.35 11.30 4.32
N TYR A 37 11.49 11.76 3.81
CA TYR A 37 11.83 11.63 2.41
C TYR A 37 12.28 10.22 2.08
N VAL A 38 11.79 9.71 0.96
CA VAL A 38 12.19 8.42 0.42
C VAL A 38 12.98 8.70 -0.84
N ARG A 39 14.29 8.51 -0.76
CA ARG A 39 15.20 8.87 -1.84
C ARG A 39 15.48 7.69 -2.75
N GLU A 40 15.34 7.91 -4.03
CA GLU A 40 15.54 6.89 -5.06
C GLU A 40 16.90 6.22 -4.95
N THR A 41 17.95 7.02 -4.82
CA THR A 41 19.32 6.48 -4.76
C THR A 41 19.56 5.65 -3.49
N GLY A 42 19.03 6.09 -2.36
CA GLY A 42 19.18 5.37 -1.10
C GLY A 42 18.48 4.01 -1.13
N VAL A 43 17.26 3.99 -1.65
CA VAL A 43 16.49 2.76 -1.76
C VAL A 43 17.17 1.79 -2.72
N ALA A 44 17.62 2.28 -3.86
CA ALA A 44 18.30 1.44 -4.85
C ALA A 44 19.53 0.76 -4.26
N LYS A 45 20.32 1.52 -3.52
CA LYS A 45 21.54 1.01 -2.88
C LYS A 45 21.19 -0.03 -1.80
N GLU A 46 20.22 0.28 -0.98
CA GLU A 46 19.84 -0.59 0.14
C GLU A 46 19.26 -1.92 -0.35
N LEU A 47 18.44 -1.89 -1.38
CA LEU A 47 17.80 -3.10 -1.89
C LEU A 47 18.60 -3.77 -2.99
N GLU A 48 19.77 -3.22 -3.33
CA GLU A 48 20.66 -3.77 -4.35
C GLU A 48 19.96 -3.95 -5.71
N VAL A 49 19.23 -2.91 -6.11
CA VAL A 49 18.55 -2.87 -7.41
C VAL A 49 18.96 -1.59 -8.14
N SER A 50 18.69 -1.55 -9.45
CA SER A 50 18.94 -0.34 -10.20
C SER A 50 17.90 0.73 -9.83
N ARG A 51 18.13 1.96 -10.30
CA ARG A 51 17.24 3.07 -9.96
C ARG A 51 15.90 3.03 -10.69
N THR A 52 15.87 2.42 -11.87
CA THR A 52 14.65 2.38 -12.68
C THR A 52 13.47 1.72 -11.97
N PRO A 53 13.60 0.49 -11.42
CA PRO A 53 12.48 -0.12 -10.70
C PRO A 53 12.10 0.66 -9.44
N VAL A 54 13.06 1.33 -8.80
CA VAL A 54 12.76 2.18 -7.64
C VAL A 54 11.88 3.34 -8.07
N ARG A 55 12.24 4.00 -9.17
CA ARG A 55 11.47 5.13 -9.68
C ARG A 55 10.04 4.72 -10.02
N GLU A 56 9.88 3.57 -10.64
CA GLU A 56 8.56 3.06 -11.00
C GLU A 56 7.73 2.75 -9.75
N ALA A 57 8.33 2.11 -8.77
CA ALA A 57 7.65 1.79 -7.51
C ALA A 57 7.23 3.06 -6.77
N LEU A 58 8.10 4.06 -6.73
CA LEU A 58 7.77 5.33 -6.10
C LEU A 58 6.59 6.02 -6.78
N ARG A 59 6.54 5.94 -8.12
CA ARG A 59 5.41 6.52 -8.85
C ARG A 59 4.10 5.84 -8.49
N GLU A 60 4.10 4.51 -8.37
CA GLU A 60 2.91 3.78 -7.97
C GLU A 60 2.45 4.19 -6.58
N LEU A 61 3.40 4.30 -5.65
CA LEU A 61 3.09 4.69 -4.28
C LEU A 61 2.56 6.11 -4.20
N VAL A 62 3.06 7.01 -5.03
CA VAL A 62 2.53 8.38 -5.12
C VAL A 62 1.11 8.35 -5.66
N THR A 63 0.87 7.58 -6.72
CA THR A 63 -0.47 7.46 -7.31
C THR A 63 -1.48 6.95 -6.30
N GLU A 64 -1.06 6.02 -5.45
CA GLU A 64 -1.94 5.43 -4.43
C GLU A 64 -2.06 6.28 -3.17
N GLY A 65 -1.27 7.34 -3.05
CA GLY A 65 -1.36 8.24 -1.91
C GLY A 65 -0.49 7.89 -0.71
N TRP A 66 0.32 6.83 -0.79
CA TRP A 66 1.26 6.49 0.28
C TRP A 66 2.39 7.49 0.39
N LEU A 67 2.82 8.00 -0.75
CA LEU A 67 3.85 9.01 -0.85
C LEU A 67 3.31 10.21 -1.59
N GLU A 68 3.97 11.35 -1.43
CA GLU A 68 3.68 12.53 -2.23
C GLU A 68 4.93 12.97 -2.95
N ALA A 69 4.78 13.37 -4.21
CA ALA A 69 5.90 13.84 -5.01
C ALA A 69 6.25 15.26 -4.61
N ILE A 70 7.54 15.51 -4.38
CA ILE A 70 8.03 16.82 -4.01
C ILE A 70 8.93 17.31 -5.16
N PRO A 71 8.61 18.42 -5.81
CA PRO A 71 9.43 18.91 -6.93
C PRO A 71 10.90 19.00 -6.53
N HIS A 72 11.75 18.43 -7.35
CA HIS A 72 13.21 18.45 -7.20
C HIS A 72 13.75 17.69 -5.98
N HIS A 73 12.89 17.04 -5.21
CA HIS A 73 13.31 16.33 -3.98
C HIS A 73 12.81 14.89 -3.89
N GLY A 74 12.27 14.35 -4.98
CA GLY A 74 11.79 12.97 -4.99
C GLY A 74 10.42 12.82 -4.37
N ALA A 75 10.31 11.98 -3.36
CA ALA A 75 9.04 11.70 -2.72
C ALA A 75 9.20 11.68 -1.19
N ARG A 76 8.11 11.90 -0.50
CA ARG A 76 8.09 11.79 0.96
C ARG A 76 6.81 11.09 1.41
N VAL A 77 6.87 10.53 2.60
CA VAL A 77 5.73 9.81 3.17
C VAL A 77 4.59 10.79 3.45
N THR A 78 3.41 10.44 2.96
CA THR A 78 2.22 11.25 3.17
C THR A 78 1.91 11.33 4.65
N ALA A 79 1.63 12.52 5.14
CA ALA A 79 1.22 12.72 6.53
C ALA A 79 -0.29 12.97 6.56
N TRP A 80 -0.99 12.12 7.28
CA TRP A 80 -2.43 12.30 7.46
C TRP A 80 -2.65 13.34 8.56
N THR A 81 -3.46 14.33 8.25
CA THR A 81 -3.84 15.32 9.25
C THR A 81 -4.99 14.78 10.09
N GLU A 82 -5.23 15.45 11.22
CA GLU A 82 -6.38 15.11 12.04
C GLU A 82 -7.69 15.25 11.25
N GLN A 83 -7.75 16.25 10.38
CA GLN A 83 -8.91 16.44 9.53
C GLN A 83 -9.07 15.30 8.52
N ASP A 84 -7.96 14.82 7.94
CA ASP A 84 -8.01 13.68 7.03
C ASP A 84 -8.57 12.45 7.73
N ALA A 85 -8.11 12.20 8.96
CA ALA A 85 -8.61 11.07 9.75
C ALA A 85 -10.11 11.22 10.04
N GLN A 86 -10.54 12.43 10.31
CA GLN A 86 -11.95 12.73 10.55
C GLN A 86 -12.79 12.43 9.32
N GLU A 87 -12.33 12.86 8.16
CA GLU A 87 -13.04 12.62 6.89
C GLU A 87 -13.14 11.13 6.58
N VAL A 88 -12.07 10.39 6.78
CA VAL A 88 -12.08 8.94 6.57
C VAL A 88 -13.07 8.28 7.52
N PHE A 89 -13.08 8.71 8.78
CA PHE A 89 -14.00 8.18 9.78
C PHE A 89 -15.45 8.45 9.39
N GLU A 90 -15.76 9.63 8.90
CA GLU A 90 -17.09 9.99 8.44
C GLU A 90 -17.54 9.13 7.27
N ILE A 91 -16.64 8.90 6.32
CA ILE A 91 -16.93 8.04 5.17
C ILE A 91 -17.23 6.63 5.64
N ARG A 92 -16.45 6.11 6.59
CA ARG A 92 -16.68 4.76 7.14
C ARG A 92 -18.03 4.66 7.82
N LEU A 93 -18.45 5.68 8.55
CA LEU A 93 -19.76 5.69 9.18
C LEU A 93 -20.89 5.58 8.16
N LEU A 94 -20.69 6.12 6.96
CA LEU A 94 -21.68 6.03 5.89
C LEU A 94 -21.64 4.68 5.16
N LEU A 95 -20.45 4.11 4.99
CA LEU A 95 -20.27 2.91 4.18
C LEU A 95 -20.37 1.60 4.95
N GLU A 96 -19.96 1.58 6.21
CA GLU A 96 -19.96 0.33 6.99
C GLU A 96 -21.33 -0.33 7.13
N PRO A 97 -22.41 0.41 7.40
CA PRO A 97 -23.72 -0.22 7.47
C PRO A 97 -24.10 -0.91 6.17
N LEU A 98 -23.76 -0.32 5.03
CA LEU A 98 -24.04 -0.91 3.74
C LEU A 98 -23.20 -2.17 3.51
N ALA A 99 -21.93 -2.11 3.88
CA ALA A 99 -21.03 -3.26 3.76
C ALA A 99 -21.49 -4.41 4.65
N ILE A 100 -21.93 -4.10 5.86
CA ILE A 100 -22.44 -5.12 6.79
C ILE A 100 -23.70 -5.75 6.22
N HIS A 101 -24.60 -4.95 5.67
CA HIS A 101 -25.82 -5.43 5.08
C HIS A 101 -25.54 -6.40 3.93
N ARG A 102 -24.60 -6.06 3.07
CA ARG A 102 -24.20 -6.92 1.95
C ARG A 102 -23.55 -8.21 2.44
N ALA A 103 -22.67 -8.12 3.42
CA ALA A 103 -21.99 -9.27 3.97
C ALA A 103 -22.97 -10.26 4.62
N ALA A 104 -23.97 -9.73 5.30
CA ALA A 104 -24.96 -10.57 5.98
C ALA A 104 -25.74 -11.47 5.04
N ARG A 105 -25.84 -11.10 3.77
CA ARG A 105 -26.54 -11.88 2.75
C ARG A 105 -25.76 -13.12 2.31
N HIS A 106 -24.44 -13.09 2.48
CA HIS A 106 -23.55 -14.13 1.94
C HIS A 106 -22.72 -14.83 2.99
N ILE A 107 -22.76 -14.35 4.22
CA ILE A 107 -21.89 -14.87 5.28
C ILE A 107 -22.50 -16.15 5.88
N GLN A 108 -21.63 -17.11 6.16
CA GLN A 108 -22.04 -18.34 6.82
C GLN A 108 -22.13 -18.12 8.33
N PRO A 109 -22.99 -18.90 9.03
CA PRO A 109 -23.13 -18.75 10.48
C PRO A 109 -21.80 -18.83 11.24
N ALA A 110 -20.90 -19.70 10.82
CA ALA A 110 -19.60 -19.81 11.48
C ALA A 110 -18.78 -18.53 11.32
N GLN A 111 -18.85 -17.90 10.15
CA GLN A 111 -18.16 -16.65 9.90
C GLN A 111 -18.75 -15.51 10.72
N LEU A 112 -20.05 -15.53 10.90
CA LEU A 112 -20.74 -14.53 11.70
C LEU A 112 -20.27 -14.59 13.15
N LYS A 113 -20.06 -15.78 13.69
CA LYS A 113 -19.53 -15.93 15.04
C LYS A 113 -18.15 -15.32 15.19
N GLN A 114 -17.31 -15.47 14.18
CA GLN A 114 -15.97 -14.89 14.19
C GLN A 114 -16.02 -13.37 14.24
N LEU A 115 -16.97 -12.77 13.54
CA LEU A 115 -17.11 -11.32 13.53
C LEU A 115 -17.58 -10.76 14.88
N GLN A 116 -18.28 -11.57 15.66
CA GLN A 116 -18.77 -11.14 16.96
C GLN A 116 -17.70 -11.21 18.06
N GLN A 117 -16.62 -11.89 17.79
CA GLN A 117 -15.49 -11.95 18.69
C GLN A 117 -14.55 -10.76 18.45
#